data_e2bb0ba4f547238c6ca5f80660ecb324
#
_entry.id   e2bb0ba4f547238c6ca5f80660ecb324
#
_cell.length_a   1.000
_cell.length_b   1.000
_cell.length_c   1.000
_cell.angle_alpha   90.00
_cell.angle_beta   90.00
_cell.angle_gamma   90.00
#
_symmetry.space_group_name_H-M   'P 1'
#
loop_
_entity.id
_entity.type
_entity.pdbx_description
1 polymer ?
#
loop_
_entity_poly.entity_id
_entity_poly.type
_entity_poly.pdbx_seq_one_letter_code
_entity_poly.pdbx_strand_id
1 'polypeptide(L)'
;MRKLFSRQLIEARHEMLSIFEAIDLTLHDAVNAFVVDDKELARRAQQATLAIDARSANLEAVCYNLIATQSPVASDFRLLQTIIYVNFNLQRMSDKVRRIARAAKRKVNNDIELPAELVDLIQRESECVYRVLGASASALVNNDLAAMADLAQRDDGVREVYERFFRTYNRMDAEELADDASLDDLRRVIMVSRYLDRIAAISIDAAFRIAFLLTGQRWSVADLIETDEGELESMRIPSGEGVTLDPVRDARAVASLAPDEVGGKLASLIREIESEDGGE
;
A
#
# COMPACT_ATOMS: atom_id res chain seq x y z
N MET A 1 -2.60 33.90 2.93
CA MET A 1 -1.50 32.96 2.76
C MET A 1 -1.68 31.66 3.56
N ARG A 2 -1.90 31.70 4.87
CA ARG A 2 -2.04 30.46 5.69
C ARG A 2 -3.17 29.51 5.26
N LYS A 3 -4.35 30.04 4.84
CA LYS A 3 -5.46 29.21 4.32
C LYS A 3 -5.12 28.48 3.02
N LEU A 4 -4.38 29.10 2.12
CA LEU A 4 -3.94 28.46 0.87
C LEU A 4 -2.94 27.34 1.16
N PHE A 5 -1.97 27.57 2.04
CA PHE A 5 -1.00 26.57 2.45
C PHE A 5 -1.67 25.35 3.12
N SER A 6 -2.61 25.56 4.06
CA SER A 6 -3.36 24.46 4.69
C SER A 6 -4.13 23.63 3.66
N ARG A 7 -4.74 24.28 2.66
CA ARG A 7 -5.41 23.57 1.57
C ARG A 7 -4.43 22.72 0.75
N GLN A 8 -3.27 23.26 0.41
CA GLN A 8 -2.24 22.52 -0.34
C GLN A 8 -1.68 21.32 0.44
N LEU A 9 -1.59 21.42 1.77
CA LEU A 9 -1.21 20.29 2.62
C LEU A 9 -2.26 19.15 2.58
N ILE A 10 -3.54 19.51 2.65
CA ILE A 10 -4.65 18.56 2.54
C ILE A 10 -4.62 17.90 1.15
N GLU A 11 -4.50 18.68 0.08
CA GLU A 11 -4.42 18.17 -1.29
C GLU A 11 -3.23 17.20 -1.48
N ALA A 12 -2.06 17.51 -0.92
CA ALA A 12 -0.89 16.63 -0.99
C ALA A 12 -1.12 15.30 -0.24
N ARG A 13 -1.78 15.34 0.92
CA ARG A 13 -2.14 14.14 1.67
C ARG A 13 -3.14 13.28 0.90
N HIS A 14 -4.17 13.89 0.31
CA HIS A 14 -5.17 13.18 -0.50
C HIS A 14 -4.54 12.52 -1.71
N GLU A 15 -3.64 13.22 -2.41
CA GLU A 15 -2.94 12.64 -3.55
C GLU A 15 -2.10 11.44 -3.13
N MET A 16 -1.43 11.48 -1.98
CA MET A 16 -0.71 10.33 -1.43
C MET A 16 -1.64 9.12 -1.21
N LEU A 17 -2.80 9.34 -0.58
CA LEU A 17 -3.78 8.26 -0.34
C LEU A 17 -4.38 7.71 -1.64
N SER A 18 -4.68 8.58 -2.59
CA SER A 18 -5.17 8.17 -3.91
C SER A 18 -4.13 7.41 -4.73
N ILE A 19 -2.83 7.70 -4.57
CA ILE A 19 -1.75 6.91 -5.16
C ILE A 19 -1.71 5.52 -4.50
N PHE A 20 -1.89 5.45 -3.18
CA PHE A 20 -1.93 4.17 -2.46
C PHE A 20 -3.05 3.27 -2.99
N GLU A 21 -4.26 3.81 -3.11
CA GLU A 21 -5.41 3.10 -3.69
C GLU A 21 -5.16 2.63 -5.13
N ALA A 22 -4.58 3.49 -5.95
CA ALA A 22 -4.24 3.13 -7.33
C ALA A 22 -3.25 1.96 -7.39
N ILE A 23 -2.32 1.86 -6.44
CA ILE A 23 -1.39 0.72 -6.31
C ILE A 23 -2.15 -0.54 -5.93
N ASP A 24 -3.06 -0.48 -4.95
CA ASP A 24 -3.85 -1.62 -4.51
C ASP A 24 -4.68 -2.20 -5.67
N LEU A 25 -5.42 -1.36 -6.37
CA LEU A 25 -6.21 -1.75 -7.55
C LEU A 25 -5.33 -2.34 -8.66
N THR A 26 -4.18 -1.72 -8.94
CA THR A 26 -3.27 -2.20 -9.97
C THR A 26 -2.60 -3.52 -9.58
N LEU A 27 -2.37 -3.76 -8.29
CA LEU A 27 -1.86 -5.03 -7.78
C LEU A 27 -2.89 -6.15 -7.99
N HIS A 28 -4.17 -5.90 -7.70
CA HIS A 28 -5.25 -6.84 -7.99
C HIS A 28 -5.28 -7.23 -9.48
N ASP A 29 -5.20 -6.25 -10.36
CA ASP A 29 -5.15 -6.49 -11.80
C ASP A 29 -3.91 -7.30 -12.22
N ALA A 30 -2.74 -6.97 -11.68
CA ALA A 30 -1.48 -7.63 -12.01
C ALA A 30 -1.45 -9.09 -11.55
N VAL A 31 -1.95 -9.37 -10.33
CA VAL A 31 -2.04 -10.74 -9.81
C VAL A 31 -3.09 -11.54 -10.56
N ASN A 32 -4.27 -10.98 -10.79
CA ASN A 32 -5.31 -11.64 -11.58
C ASN A 32 -4.81 -11.98 -12.99
N ALA A 33 -4.16 -11.02 -13.66
CA ALA A 33 -3.56 -11.26 -14.97
C ALA A 33 -2.54 -12.41 -14.95
N PHE A 34 -1.77 -12.55 -13.87
CA PHE A 34 -0.82 -13.65 -13.72
C PHE A 34 -1.50 -15.00 -13.51
N VAL A 35 -2.54 -15.04 -12.69
CA VAL A 35 -3.27 -16.27 -12.34
C VAL A 35 -4.07 -16.80 -13.52
N VAL A 36 -4.79 -15.93 -14.25
CA VAL A 36 -5.65 -16.33 -15.38
C VAL A 36 -4.96 -16.24 -16.75
N ASP A 37 -3.67 -15.90 -16.78
CA ASP A 37 -2.86 -15.73 -18.02
C ASP A 37 -3.43 -14.66 -18.98
N ASP A 38 -3.97 -13.56 -18.45
CA ASP A 38 -4.51 -12.46 -19.26
C ASP A 38 -3.42 -11.42 -19.60
N LYS A 39 -2.84 -11.53 -20.79
CA LYS A 39 -1.78 -10.63 -21.28
C LYS A 39 -2.25 -9.19 -21.49
N GLU A 40 -3.53 -8.99 -21.80
CA GLU A 40 -4.08 -7.64 -22.02
C GLU A 40 -4.32 -6.94 -20.66
N LEU A 41 -4.83 -7.65 -19.67
CA LEU A 41 -4.93 -7.16 -18.31
C LEU A 41 -3.52 -6.83 -17.73
N ALA A 42 -2.54 -7.71 -17.98
CA ALA A 42 -1.14 -7.47 -17.60
C ALA A 42 -0.57 -6.20 -18.23
N ARG A 43 -0.88 -5.95 -19.51
CA ARG A 43 -0.47 -4.74 -20.21
C ARG A 43 -1.10 -3.49 -19.61
N ARG A 44 -2.39 -3.53 -19.28
CA ARG A 44 -3.12 -2.42 -18.62
C ARG A 44 -2.54 -2.14 -17.24
N ALA A 45 -2.33 -3.17 -16.42
CA ALA A 45 -1.70 -3.03 -15.12
C ALA A 45 -0.29 -2.40 -15.23
N GLN A 46 0.50 -2.83 -16.22
CA GLN A 46 1.82 -2.23 -16.46
C GLN A 46 1.73 -0.74 -16.84
N GLN A 47 0.75 -0.35 -17.64
CA GLN A 47 0.52 1.06 -18.01
C GLN A 47 0.05 1.89 -16.82
N ALA A 48 -0.82 1.34 -15.97
CA ALA A 48 -1.28 2.01 -14.75
C ALA A 48 -0.10 2.35 -13.81
N THR A 49 0.90 1.46 -13.68
CA THR A 49 2.09 1.77 -12.86
C THR A 49 2.89 2.97 -13.38
N LEU A 50 2.92 3.22 -14.68
CA LEU A 50 3.60 4.41 -15.24
C LEU A 50 2.86 5.70 -14.88
N ALA A 51 1.53 5.67 -14.87
CA ALA A 51 0.72 6.81 -14.42
C ALA A 51 0.91 7.06 -12.92
N ILE A 52 0.98 6.01 -12.11
CA ILE A 52 1.29 6.08 -10.68
C ILE A 52 2.67 6.72 -10.46
N ASP A 53 3.70 6.29 -11.17
CA ASP A 53 5.05 6.86 -11.06
C ASP A 53 5.07 8.36 -11.39
N ALA A 54 4.33 8.80 -12.43
CA ALA A 54 4.23 10.21 -12.80
C ALA A 54 3.52 11.03 -11.71
N ARG A 55 2.44 10.51 -11.12
CA ARG A 55 1.73 11.15 -9.99
C ARG A 55 2.63 11.27 -8.77
N SER A 56 3.37 10.21 -8.42
CA SER A 56 4.32 10.19 -7.32
C SER A 56 5.42 11.24 -7.49
N ALA A 57 5.99 11.38 -8.71
CA ALA A 57 7.00 12.39 -8.99
C ALA A 57 6.44 13.82 -8.85
N ASN A 58 5.19 14.05 -9.29
CA ASN A 58 4.52 15.34 -9.11
C ASN A 58 4.25 15.66 -7.63
N LEU A 59 3.77 14.68 -6.86
CA LEU A 59 3.52 14.84 -5.42
C LEU A 59 4.82 15.21 -4.67
N GLU A 60 5.93 14.54 -5.00
CA GLU A 60 7.23 14.84 -4.43
C GLU A 60 7.65 16.29 -4.71
N ALA A 61 7.52 16.74 -5.96
CA ALA A 61 7.84 18.12 -6.36
C ALA A 61 6.94 19.15 -5.64
N VAL A 62 5.64 18.86 -5.47
CA VAL A 62 4.72 19.70 -4.70
C VAL A 62 5.18 19.83 -3.25
N CYS A 63 5.53 18.72 -2.58
CA CYS A 63 5.99 18.74 -1.20
C CYS A 63 7.28 19.56 -1.03
N TYR A 64 8.27 19.38 -1.89
CA TYR A 64 9.50 20.17 -1.85
C TYR A 64 9.25 21.66 -2.09
N ASN A 65 8.37 22.01 -3.02
CA ASN A 65 8.00 23.40 -3.27
C ASN A 65 7.30 24.03 -2.04
N LEU A 66 6.40 23.29 -1.38
CA LEU A 66 5.75 23.76 -0.15
C LEU A 66 6.77 23.99 0.98
N ILE A 67 7.74 23.11 1.15
CA ILE A 67 8.81 23.29 2.14
C ILE A 67 9.63 24.55 1.82
N ALA A 68 10.03 24.71 0.56
CA ALA A 68 10.91 25.83 0.14
C ALA A 68 10.24 27.19 0.21
N THR A 69 8.92 27.26 -0.05
CA THR A 69 8.22 28.54 -0.22
C THR A 69 7.39 28.99 0.99
N GLN A 70 6.96 28.04 1.85
CA GLN A 70 5.99 28.33 2.91
C GLN A 70 6.58 28.35 4.32
N SER A 71 7.87 27.96 4.49
CA SER A 71 8.54 27.87 5.81
C SER A 71 7.66 27.15 6.86
N PRO A 72 7.29 25.87 6.62
CA PRO A 72 6.34 25.17 7.45
C PRO A 72 6.83 25.04 8.90
N VAL A 73 5.92 25.18 9.86
CA VAL A 73 6.22 24.98 11.28
C VAL A 73 6.25 23.47 11.62
N ALA A 74 6.70 23.12 12.81
CA ALA A 74 7.05 21.75 13.20
C ALA A 74 6.04 20.66 12.79
N SER A 75 4.74 20.87 12.98
CA SER A 75 3.68 19.90 12.62
C SER A 75 3.50 19.78 11.10
N ASP A 76 3.43 20.92 10.40
CA ASP A 76 3.26 20.94 8.95
C ASP A 76 4.48 20.35 8.25
N PHE A 77 5.68 20.61 8.78
CA PHE A 77 6.92 20.02 8.29
C PHE A 77 6.93 18.50 8.47
N ARG A 78 6.50 17.99 9.64
CA ARG A 78 6.40 16.54 9.88
C ARG A 78 5.42 15.86 8.92
N LEU A 79 4.28 16.52 8.63
CA LEU A 79 3.32 16.01 7.66
C LEU A 79 3.94 15.90 6.25
N LEU A 80 4.58 16.97 5.77
CA LEU A 80 5.26 16.96 4.46
C LEU A 80 6.36 15.90 4.40
N GLN A 81 7.16 15.76 5.46
CA GLN A 81 8.19 14.71 5.56
C GLN A 81 7.57 13.31 5.53
N THR A 82 6.43 13.12 6.20
CA THR A 82 5.70 11.85 6.19
C THR A 82 5.17 11.55 4.79
N ILE A 83 4.55 12.51 4.12
CA ILE A 83 4.05 12.34 2.75
C ILE A 83 5.20 11.96 1.80
N ILE A 84 6.33 12.65 1.86
CA ILE A 84 7.51 12.34 1.03
C ILE A 84 7.99 10.91 1.27
N TYR A 85 8.09 10.48 2.54
CA TYR A 85 8.55 9.14 2.86
C TYR A 85 7.57 8.06 2.42
N VAL A 86 6.28 8.25 2.68
CA VAL A 86 5.23 7.33 2.22
C VAL A 86 5.23 7.26 0.70
N ASN A 87 5.32 8.41 0.01
CA ASN A 87 5.39 8.47 -1.45
C ASN A 87 6.58 7.68 -2.02
N PHE A 88 7.74 7.75 -1.38
CA PHE A 88 8.89 6.91 -1.75
C PHE A 88 8.58 5.40 -1.62
N ASN A 89 7.88 5.00 -0.57
CA ASN A 89 7.44 3.61 -0.40
C ASN A 89 6.39 3.22 -1.46
N LEU A 90 5.48 4.13 -1.82
CA LEU A 90 4.51 3.92 -2.90
C LEU A 90 5.20 3.66 -4.25
N GLN A 91 6.24 4.42 -4.59
CA GLN A 91 7.04 4.18 -5.80
C GLN A 91 7.70 2.79 -5.78
N ARG A 92 8.23 2.37 -4.62
CA ARG A 92 8.82 1.03 -4.46
C ARG A 92 7.79 -0.08 -4.63
N MET A 93 6.56 0.10 -4.12
CA MET A 93 5.46 -0.84 -4.34
C MET A 93 5.04 -0.88 -5.81
N SER A 94 4.87 0.28 -6.46
CA SER A 94 4.56 0.38 -7.90
C SER A 94 5.57 -0.39 -8.76
N ASP A 95 6.88 -0.29 -8.46
CA ASP A 95 7.90 -1.09 -9.17
C ASP A 95 7.68 -2.61 -9.01
N LYS A 96 7.27 -3.09 -7.82
CA LYS A 96 6.99 -4.51 -7.61
C LYS A 96 5.72 -4.95 -8.35
N VAL A 97 4.65 -4.16 -8.31
CA VAL A 97 3.42 -4.40 -9.08
C VAL A 97 3.72 -4.49 -10.59
N ARG A 98 4.51 -3.55 -11.10
CA ARG A 98 4.97 -3.57 -12.51
C ARG A 98 5.73 -4.84 -12.86
N ARG A 99 6.54 -5.38 -11.93
CA ARG A 99 7.27 -6.64 -12.13
C ARG A 99 6.34 -7.85 -12.16
N ILE A 100 5.29 -7.88 -11.31
CA ILE A 100 4.24 -8.91 -11.35
C ILE A 100 3.52 -8.85 -12.70
N ALA A 101 3.07 -7.68 -13.14
CA ALA A 101 2.44 -7.51 -14.44
C ALA A 101 3.34 -7.94 -15.62
N ARG A 102 4.65 -7.69 -15.53
CA ARG A 102 5.61 -8.19 -16.53
C ARG A 102 5.75 -9.71 -16.50
N ALA A 103 5.70 -10.33 -15.32
CA ALA A 103 5.74 -11.77 -15.18
C ALA A 103 4.51 -12.41 -15.84
N ALA A 104 3.32 -11.83 -15.67
CA ALA A 104 2.09 -12.26 -16.35
C ALA A 104 2.20 -12.17 -17.88
N LYS A 105 2.83 -11.11 -18.41
CA LYS A 105 2.97 -10.90 -19.85
C LYS A 105 3.98 -11.83 -20.53
N ARG A 106 4.95 -12.37 -19.79
CA ARG A 106 6.12 -13.08 -20.35
C ARG A 106 5.99 -14.59 -20.35
N LYS A 107 4.82 -15.19 -20.14
CA LYS A 107 4.65 -16.63 -20.26
C LYS A 107 5.16 -17.08 -21.65
N VAL A 108 6.22 -17.90 -21.64
CA VAL A 108 6.99 -18.22 -22.84
C VAL A 108 6.28 -19.28 -23.69
N ASN A 109 5.61 -20.21 -23.03
CA ASN A 109 4.95 -21.30 -23.71
C ASN A 109 3.51 -21.45 -23.20
N ASN A 110 2.54 -21.33 -24.10
CA ASN A 110 1.12 -21.48 -23.76
C ASN A 110 0.73 -22.92 -23.41
N ASP A 111 1.60 -23.89 -23.69
CA ASP A 111 1.33 -25.33 -23.50
C ASP A 111 1.84 -25.85 -22.14
N ILE A 112 2.58 -25.05 -21.37
CA ILE A 112 3.05 -25.42 -20.03
C ILE A 112 2.14 -24.77 -18.99
N GLU A 113 1.37 -25.59 -18.30
CA GLU A 113 0.59 -25.16 -17.14
C GLU A 113 1.52 -25.06 -15.93
N LEU A 114 1.46 -23.90 -15.25
CA LEU A 114 2.10 -23.76 -13.95
C LEU A 114 1.48 -24.77 -12.96
N PRO A 115 2.28 -25.34 -12.04
CA PRO A 115 1.74 -26.22 -11.01
C PRO A 115 0.59 -25.56 -10.25
N ALA A 116 -0.59 -26.16 -10.32
CA ALA A 116 -1.83 -25.58 -9.74
C ALA A 116 -1.68 -25.24 -8.26
N GLU A 117 -0.92 -26.04 -7.51
CA GLU A 117 -0.64 -25.81 -6.10
C GLU A 117 0.15 -24.50 -5.86
N LEU A 118 1.12 -24.18 -6.73
CA LEU A 118 1.87 -22.93 -6.63
C LEU A 118 1.02 -21.72 -7.01
N VAL A 119 0.16 -21.85 -8.01
CA VAL A 119 -0.79 -20.76 -8.39
C VAL A 119 -1.78 -20.50 -7.26
N ASP A 120 -2.32 -21.54 -6.62
CA ASP A 120 -3.21 -21.42 -5.46
C ASP A 120 -2.51 -20.71 -4.27
N LEU A 121 -1.24 -21.03 -4.04
CA LEU A 121 -0.45 -20.36 -3.01
C LEU A 121 -0.20 -18.87 -3.34
N ILE A 122 0.04 -18.50 -4.60
CA ILE A 122 0.12 -17.10 -5.02
C ILE A 122 -1.19 -16.35 -4.75
N GLN A 123 -2.34 -16.98 -5.05
CA GLN A 123 -3.63 -16.37 -4.74
C GLN A 123 -3.81 -16.13 -3.24
N ARG A 124 -3.52 -17.13 -2.41
CA ARG A 124 -3.60 -17.00 -0.94
C ARG A 124 -2.65 -15.96 -0.40
N GLU A 125 -1.42 -15.91 -0.90
CA GLU A 125 -0.43 -14.90 -0.53
C GLU A 125 -0.94 -13.50 -0.89
N SER A 126 -1.48 -13.31 -2.10
CA SER A 126 -2.03 -12.03 -2.53
C SER A 126 -3.20 -11.57 -1.66
N GLU A 127 -4.11 -12.48 -1.24
CA GLU A 127 -5.19 -12.16 -0.30
C GLU A 127 -4.67 -11.68 1.07
N CYS A 128 -3.57 -12.26 1.56
CA CYS A 128 -2.91 -11.78 2.78
C CYS A 128 -2.32 -10.38 2.56
N VAL A 129 -1.65 -10.16 1.44
CA VAL A 129 -1.06 -8.86 1.07
C VAL A 129 -2.15 -7.78 0.94
N TYR A 130 -3.29 -8.07 0.31
CA TYR A 130 -4.41 -7.12 0.21
C TYR A 130 -4.95 -6.72 1.59
N ARG A 131 -5.02 -7.64 2.55
CA ARG A 131 -5.41 -7.33 3.92
C ARG A 131 -4.39 -6.42 4.62
N VAL A 132 -3.09 -6.63 4.40
CA VAL A 132 -2.03 -5.75 4.92
C VAL A 132 -2.12 -4.36 4.29
N LEU A 133 -2.31 -4.27 2.97
CA LEU A 133 -2.48 -3.00 2.26
C LEU A 133 -3.70 -2.23 2.78
N GLY A 134 -4.86 -2.89 2.90
CA GLY A 134 -6.07 -2.28 3.42
C GLY A 134 -5.92 -1.76 4.86
N ALA A 135 -5.27 -2.53 5.74
CA ALA A 135 -5.00 -2.09 7.10
C ALA A 135 -4.01 -0.92 7.15
N SER A 136 -2.95 -0.95 6.33
CA SER A 136 -1.99 0.16 6.21
C SER A 136 -2.65 1.43 5.68
N ALA A 137 -3.52 1.31 4.68
CA ALA A 137 -4.29 2.44 4.15
C ALA A 137 -5.24 3.00 5.22
N SER A 138 -5.96 2.14 5.96
CA SER A 138 -6.84 2.55 7.05
C SER A 138 -6.09 3.31 8.14
N ALA A 139 -4.93 2.81 8.57
CA ALA A 139 -4.07 3.51 9.52
C ALA A 139 -3.64 4.90 9.01
N LEU A 140 -3.29 5.03 7.72
CA LEU A 140 -2.92 6.29 7.08
C LEU A 140 -4.10 7.28 6.98
N VAL A 141 -5.31 6.78 6.72
CA VAL A 141 -6.53 7.61 6.64
C VAL A 141 -6.94 8.12 8.02
N ASN A 142 -7.04 7.21 8.99
CA ASN A 142 -7.62 7.47 10.30
C ASN A 142 -6.60 8.02 11.32
N ASN A 143 -5.30 8.04 11.00
CA ASN A 143 -4.21 8.32 11.94
C ASN A 143 -4.28 7.42 13.20
N ASP A 144 -4.64 6.15 12.99
CA ASP A 144 -4.93 5.21 14.06
C ASP A 144 -3.71 4.33 14.37
N LEU A 145 -3.12 4.55 15.57
CA LEU A 145 -2.01 3.74 16.06
C LEU A 145 -2.46 2.33 16.48
N ALA A 146 -3.70 2.16 16.95
CA ALA A 146 -4.20 0.84 17.35
C ALA A 146 -4.35 -0.09 16.13
N ALA A 147 -4.71 0.45 14.96
CA ALA A 147 -4.73 -0.31 13.72
C ALA A 147 -3.33 -0.84 13.30
N MET A 148 -2.25 -0.29 13.85
CA MET A 148 -0.89 -0.74 13.57
C MET A 148 -0.52 -2.02 14.33
N ALA A 149 -1.09 -2.25 15.53
CA ALA A 149 -0.85 -3.49 16.28
C ALA A 149 -1.33 -4.73 15.51
N ASP A 150 -2.45 -4.59 14.80
CA ASP A 150 -3.02 -5.64 13.93
C ASP A 150 -2.15 -5.93 12.68
N LEU A 151 -1.35 -4.94 12.24
CA LEU A 151 -0.46 -5.10 11.09
C LEU A 151 0.63 -6.15 11.31
N ALA A 152 1.16 -6.27 12.53
CA ALA A 152 2.19 -7.26 12.86
C ALA A 152 1.65 -8.70 12.69
N GLN A 153 0.42 -8.98 13.16
CA GLN A 153 -0.22 -10.28 12.97
C GLN A 153 -0.54 -10.59 11.50
N ARG A 154 -0.88 -9.57 10.73
CA ARG A 154 -1.17 -9.73 9.30
C ARG A 154 0.10 -10.01 8.50
N ASP A 155 1.24 -9.47 8.89
CA ASP A 155 2.56 -9.77 8.32
C ASP A 155 2.94 -11.24 8.53
N ASP A 156 2.69 -11.79 9.70
CA ASP A 156 2.90 -13.21 9.99
C ASP A 156 2.10 -14.11 9.04
N GLY A 157 0.87 -13.73 8.70
CA GLY A 157 0.06 -14.44 7.72
C GLY A 157 0.65 -14.44 6.30
N VAL A 158 1.25 -13.35 5.86
CA VAL A 158 1.97 -13.29 4.57
C VAL A 158 3.20 -14.19 4.62
N ARG A 159 3.99 -14.10 5.69
CA ARG A 159 5.19 -14.91 5.89
C ARG A 159 4.90 -16.40 5.91
N GLU A 160 3.84 -16.83 6.58
CA GLU A 160 3.45 -18.25 6.64
C GLU A 160 3.15 -18.81 5.24
N VAL A 161 2.38 -18.08 4.42
CA VAL A 161 2.06 -18.50 3.05
C VAL A 161 3.31 -18.49 2.17
N TYR A 162 4.16 -17.47 2.30
CA TYR A 162 5.45 -17.38 1.61
C TYR A 162 6.38 -18.57 1.94
N GLU A 163 6.53 -18.92 3.22
CA GLU A 163 7.32 -20.09 3.61
C GLU A 163 6.71 -21.42 3.12
N ARG A 164 5.37 -21.51 3.12
CA ARG A 164 4.67 -22.67 2.57
C ARG A 164 4.90 -22.79 1.07
N PHE A 165 4.88 -21.67 0.34
CA PHE A 165 5.21 -21.66 -1.08
C PHE A 165 6.59 -22.26 -1.35
N PHE A 166 7.63 -21.85 -0.63
CA PHE A 166 8.97 -22.42 -0.80
C PHE A 166 9.08 -23.87 -0.36
N ARG A 167 8.35 -24.30 0.67
CA ARG A 167 8.31 -25.71 1.05
C ARG A 167 7.68 -26.57 -0.03
N THR A 168 6.61 -26.10 -0.66
CA THR A 168 5.96 -26.78 -1.79
C THR A 168 6.90 -26.84 -2.98
N TYR A 169 7.47 -25.69 -3.37
CA TYR A 169 8.43 -25.61 -4.45
C TYR A 169 9.62 -26.59 -4.29
N ASN A 170 10.21 -26.68 -3.10
CA ASN A 170 11.35 -27.56 -2.83
C ASN A 170 10.99 -29.06 -2.81
N ARG A 171 9.71 -29.43 -2.83
CA ARG A 171 9.25 -30.83 -2.92
C ARG A 171 8.94 -31.27 -4.33
N MET A 172 8.94 -30.36 -5.29
CA MET A 172 8.70 -30.69 -6.69
C MET A 172 9.87 -31.50 -7.24
N ASP A 173 9.56 -32.61 -7.92
CA ASP A 173 10.58 -33.51 -8.47
C ASP A 173 11.35 -32.82 -9.61
N ALA A 174 12.68 -33.02 -9.60
CA ALA A 174 13.55 -32.46 -10.63
C ALA A 174 13.25 -33.01 -12.04
N GLU A 175 12.58 -34.16 -12.15
CA GLU A 175 12.16 -34.74 -13.44
C GLU A 175 10.99 -33.96 -14.08
N GLU A 176 10.10 -33.36 -13.27
CA GLU A 176 9.03 -32.47 -13.76
C GLU A 176 9.56 -31.09 -14.25
N LEU A 177 10.79 -30.78 -13.88
CA LEU A 177 11.47 -29.52 -14.16
C LEU A 177 12.51 -29.61 -15.28
N ALA A 178 12.55 -30.72 -16.01
CA ALA A 178 13.64 -31.05 -16.94
C ALA A 178 13.68 -30.20 -18.23
N ASP A 179 12.69 -29.33 -18.48
CA ASP A 179 12.63 -28.46 -19.65
C ASP A 179 13.00 -27.01 -19.28
N ASP A 180 13.86 -26.38 -20.06
CA ASP A 180 14.28 -24.98 -19.88
C ASP A 180 13.09 -23.99 -19.82
N ALA A 181 12.00 -24.26 -20.55
CA ALA A 181 10.80 -23.45 -20.53
C ALA A 181 10.04 -23.57 -19.18
N SER A 182 9.98 -24.75 -18.60
CA SER A 182 9.39 -25.01 -17.28
C SER A 182 10.17 -24.29 -16.19
N LEU A 183 11.49 -24.26 -16.28
CA LEU A 183 12.35 -23.55 -15.33
C LEU A 183 12.14 -22.03 -15.37
N ASP A 184 11.94 -21.43 -16.55
CA ASP A 184 11.67 -20.00 -16.68
C ASP A 184 10.28 -19.62 -16.13
N ASP A 185 9.27 -20.45 -16.33
CA ASP A 185 7.93 -20.25 -15.78
C ASP A 185 7.93 -20.38 -14.25
N LEU A 186 8.61 -21.39 -13.74
CA LEU A 186 8.78 -21.60 -12.31
C LEU A 186 9.53 -20.44 -11.63
N ARG A 187 10.61 -19.96 -12.26
CA ARG A 187 11.34 -18.79 -11.81
C ARG A 187 10.44 -17.55 -11.74
N ARG A 188 9.49 -17.39 -12.67
CA ARG A 188 8.52 -16.28 -12.64
C ARG A 188 7.57 -16.39 -11.46
N VAL A 189 7.03 -17.58 -11.17
CA VAL A 189 6.17 -17.80 -10.00
C VAL A 189 6.90 -17.44 -8.71
N ILE A 190 8.13 -17.91 -8.53
CA ILE A 190 8.98 -17.58 -7.38
C ILE A 190 9.14 -16.06 -7.24
N MET A 191 9.40 -15.38 -8.37
CA MET A 191 9.59 -13.93 -8.33
C MET A 191 8.30 -13.18 -7.99
N VAL A 192 7.13 -13.69 -8.41
CA VAL A 192 5.83 -13.09 -8.05
C VAL A 192 5.60 -13.18 -6.55
N SER A 193 5.74 -14.37 -5.94
CA SER A 193 5.65 -14.55 -4.49
C SER A 193 6.60 -13.59 -3.74
N ARG A 194 7.87 -13.52 -4.17
CA ARG A 194 8.82 -12.59 -3.56
C ARG A 194 8.43 -11.12 -3.70
N TYR A 195 7.77 -10.72 -4.79
CA TYR A 195 7.29 -9.35 -4.95
C TYR A 195 6.09 -9.07 -4.05
N LEU A 196 5.19 -10.05 -3.84
CA LEU A 196 4.06 -9.95 -2.92
C LEU A 196 4.55 -9.74 -1.47
N ASP A 197 5.46 -10.59 -0.97
CA ASP A 197 6.11 -10.43 0.34
C ASP A 197 6.71 -9.02 0.51
N ARG A 198 7.43 -8.53 -0.51
CA ARG A 198 8.03 -7.20 -0.47
C ARG A 198 7.03 -6.06 -0.48
N ILE A 199 5.89 -6.21 -1.15
CA ILE A 199 4.82 -5.21 -1.14
C ILE A 199 4.23 -5.09 0.26
N ALA A 200 3.94 -6.22 0.94
CA ALA A 200 3.46 -6.22 2.32
C ALA A 200 4.43 -5.49 3.26
N ALA A 201 5.71 -5.87 3.25
CA ALA A 201 6.72 -5.24 4.09
C ALA A 201 6.86 -3.73 3.84
N ILE A 202 6.85 -3.28 2.58
CA ILE A 202 6.91 -1.85 2.23
C ILE A 202 5.65 -1.10 2.70
N SER A 203 4.48 -1.74 2.61
CA SER A 203 3.21 -1.17 3.08
C SER A 203 3.21 -0.94 4.59
N ILE A 204 3.73 -1.89 5.34
CA ILE A 204 3.91 -1.79 6.78
C ILE A 204 4.88 -0.66 7.12
N ASP A 205 6.03 -0.58 6.45
CA ASP A 205 6.99 0.53 6.62
C ASP A 205 6.32 1.90 6.39
N ALA A 206 5.43 2.00 5.39
CA ALA A 206 4.68 3.21 5.12
C ALA A 206 3.72 3.56 6.28
N ALA A 207 3.00 2.57 6.82
CA ALA A 207 2.09 2.76 7.94
C ALA A 207 2.82 3.20 9.21
N PHE A 208 4.01 2.67 9.50
CA PHE A 208 4.82 3.09 10.66
C PHE A 208 5.20 4.56 10.66
N ARG A 209 5.17 5.23 9.51
CA ARG A 209 5.40 6.68 9.45
C ARG A 209 4.29 7.51 10.07
N ILE A 210 3.12 6.96 10.24
CA ILE A 210 2.02 7.62 10.96
C ILE A 210 2.38 7.72 12.44
N ALA A 211 2.95 6.66 13.02
CA ALA A 211 3.42 6.73 14.38
C ALA A 211 4.39 7.90 14.58
N PHE A 212 5.35 8.08 13.64
CA PHE A 212 6.24 9.24 13.68
C PHE A 212 5.50 10.58 13.51
N LEU A 213 4.51 10.65 12.64
CA LEU A 213 3.71 11.85 12.45
C LEU A 213 3.00 12.25 13.74
N LEU A 214 2.41 11.29 14.43
CA LEU A 214 1.59 11.52 15.61
C LEU A 214 2.43 11.73 16.89
N THR A 215 3.44 10.90 17.11
CA THR A 215 4.21 10.87 18.34
C THR A 215 5.53 11.64 18.26
N GLY A 216 6.05 11.88 17.06
CA GLY A 216 7.40 12.40 16.84
C GLY A 216 8.50 11.35 17.04
N GLN A 217 8.15 10.11 17.38
CA GLN A 217 9.08 8.99 17.58
C GLN A 217 9.00 8.00 16.43
N ARG A 218 10.12 7.33 16.13
CA ARG A 218 10.13 6.22 15.18
C ARG A 218 9.79 4.95 15.92
N TRP A 219 8.84 4.22 15.39
CA TRP A 219 8.39 2.94 15.89
C TRP A 219 8.81 1.81 14.94
N SER A 220 9.12 0.66 15.50
CA SER A 220 9.30 -0.61 14.80
C SER A 220 8.19 -1.59 15.17
N VAL A 221 8.11 -2.71 14.45
CA VAL A 221 7.17 -3.81 14.79
C VAL A 221 7.41 -4.31 16.22
N ALA A 222 8.68 -4.39 16.65
CA ALA A 222 9.04 -4.82 18.01
C ALA A 222 8.48 -3.84 19.06
N ASP A 223 8.59 -2.54 18.82
CA ASP A 223 8.06 -1.52 19.73
C ASP A 223 6.54 -1.64 19.90
N LEU A 224 5.81 -2.00 18.85
CA LEU A 224 4.35 -2.21 18.91
C LEU A 224 3.96 -3.45 19.72
N ILE A 225 4.73 -4.53 19.59
CA ILE A 225 4.44 -5.79 20.29
C ILE A 225 4.70 -5.63 21.80
N GLU A 226 5.67 -4.79 22.18
CA GLU A 226 6.05 -4.55 23.57
C GLU A 226 5.15 -3.50 24.26
N THR A 227 4.37 -2.72 23.51
CA THR A 227 3.54 -1.64 24.06
C THR A 227 2.11 -2.10 24.31
N ASP A 228 1.61 -1.87 25.51
CA ASP A 228 0.23 -2.21 25.91
C ASP A 228 -0.80 -1.40 25.10
N GLU A 229 -1.92 -2.02 24.70
CA GLU A 229 -3.00 -1.39 23.95
C GLU A 229 -3.51 -0.10 24.62
N GLY A 230 -3.60 -0.08 25.95
CA GLY A 230 -3.98 1.12 26.71
C GLY A 230 -2.98 2.27 26.62
N GLU A 231 -1.70 1.97 26.44
CA GLU A 231 -0.66 2.97 26.24
C GLU A 231 -0.72 3.54 24.81
N LEU A 232 -1.00 2.70 23.81
CA LEU A 232 -1.23 3.13 22.43
C LEU A 232 -2.43 4.06 22.30
N GLU A 233 -3.52 3.79 23.01
CA GLU A 233 -4.68 4.68 23.06
C GLU A 233 -4.37 6.02 23.75
N SER A 234 -3.53 6.03 24.78
CA SER A 234 -3.12 7.25 25.49
C SER A 234 -2.22 8.17 24.67
N MET A 235 -1.54 7.64 23.66
CA MET A 235 -0.67 8.39 22.72
C MET A 235 -1.45 9.09 21.61
N ARG A 236 -2.78 8.98 21.56
CA ARG A 236 -3.60 9.84 20.71
C ARG A 236 -3.33 11.30 21.08
N ILE A 237 -2.82 12.08 20.12
CA ILE A 237 -2.63 13.52 20.31
C ILE A 237 -4.00 14.12 20.66
N PRO A 238 -4.13 14.80 21.82
CA PRO A 238 -5.34 15.55 22.11
C PRO A 238 -5.62 16.51 20.96
N SER A 239 -6.82 16.47 20.43
CA SER A 239 -7.32 17.35 19.37
C SER A 239 -7.29 18.80 19.84
N GLY A 240 -6.14 19.49 19.75
CA GLY A 240 -6.08 20.86 20.27
C GLY A 240 -4.91 21.72 19.83
N GLU A 241 -3.73 21.18 19.63
CA GLU A 241 -2.57 22.00 19.30
C GLU A 241 -1.71 21.35 18.19
N GLY A 242 -1.84 21.83 17.00
CA GLY A 242 -1.13 21.34 15.83
C GLY A 242 -2.11 20.88 14.77
N VAL A 243 -1.67 20.63 13.56
CA VAL A 243 -2.52 20.18 12.46
C VAL A 243 -3.44 19.07 12.99
N THR A 244 -4.66 19.46 13.33
CA THR A 244 -5.75 18.52 13.52
C THR A 244 -5.97 17.90 12.15
N LEU A 245 -5.34 16.75 11.92
CA LEU A 245 -5.75 15.83 10.89
C LEU A 245 -7.10 15.30 11.41
N ASP A 246 -8.14 16.11 11.26
CA ASP A 246 -9.50 15.74 11.58
C ASP A 246 -9.98 14.88 10.41
N PRO A 247 -10.10 13.54 10.59
CA PRO A 247 -10.49 12.65 9.51
C PRO A 247 -11.87 13.05 8.96
N VAL A 248 -12.77 13.55 9.78
CA VAL A 248 -14.10 14.00 9.36
C VAL A 248 -14.00 15.30 8.55
N ARG A 249 -13.16 16.23 8.96
CA ARG A 249 -12.94 17.49 8.25
C ARG A 249 -12.21 17.26 6.92
N ASP A 250 -11.24 16.34 6.91
CA ASP A 250 -10.51 15.95 5.72
C ASP A 250 -11.43 15.18 4.76
N ALA A 251 -12.28 14.27 5.26
CA ALA A 251 -13.30 13.58 4.49
C ALA A 251 -14.31 14.55 3.85
N ARG A 252 -14.77 15.58 4.59
CA ARG A 252 -15.67 16.62 4.04
C ARG A 252 -14.97 17.48 2.99
N ALA A 253 -13.68 17.73 3.13
CA ALA A 253 -12.90 18.43 2.10
C ALA A 253 -12.79 17.60 0.81
N VAL A 254 -12.68 16.26 0.93
CA VAL A 254 -12.69 15.32 -0.21
C VAL A 254 -14.07 15.20 -0.84
N ALA A 255 -15.11 15.10 -0.04
CA ALA A 255 -16.50 15.02 -0.54
C ALA A 255 -16.92 16.28 -1.35
N SER A 256 -16.19 17.40 -1.18
CA SER A 256 -16.36 18.60 -1.99
C SER A 256 -15.58 18.57 -3.33
N LEU A 257 -14.71 17.57 -3.55
CA LEU A 257 -14.09 17.29 -4.84
C LEU A 257 -15.06 16.43 -5.66
N ALA A 258 -15.06 16.59 -6.98
CA ALA A 258 -15.99 15.89 -7.84
C ALA A 258 -15.91 14.35 -7.65
N PRO A 259 -17.05 13.62 -7.64
CA PRO A 259 -17.10 12.18 -7.34
C PRO A 259 -16.24 11.30 -8.26
N ASP A 260 -15.90 11.79 -9.43
CA ASP A 260 -15.14 11.11 -10.48
C ASP A 260 -13.62 11.12 -10.19
N GLU A 261 -13.17 11.92 -9.23
CA GLU A 261 -11.75 12.07 -8.86
C GLU A 261 -11.34 11.21 -7.66
N VAL A 262 -12.31 10.60 -6.99
CA VAL A 262 -12.08 9.79 -5.78
C VAL A 262 -12.43 8.34 -6.09
N GLY A 263 -11.43 7.50 -6.31
CA GLY A 263 -11.61 6.09 -6.64
C GLY A 263 -12.26 5.23 -5.54
N GLY A 264 -12.77 4.08 -5.96
CA GLY A 264 -13.70 3.14 -5.34
C GLY A 264 -13.67 2.85 -3.83
N LYS A 265 -12.66 2.14 -3.29
CA LYS A 265 -12.65 1.67 -1.89
C LYS A 265 -12.38 2.76 -0.86
N LEU A 266 -11.51 3.72 -1.18
CA LEU A 266 -11.23 4.86 -0.29
C LEU A 266 -12.45 5.76 -0.18
N ALA A 267 -13.18 5.97 -1.29
CA ALA A 267 -14.45 6.70 -1.31
C ALA A 267 -15.56 5.98 -0.51
N SER A 268 -15.57 4.65 -0.45
CA SER A 268 -16.51 3.91 0.40
C SER A 268 -16.15 4.01 1.87
N LEU A 269 -14.86 3.96 2.22
CA LEU A 269 -14.37 4.16 3.59
C LEU A 269 -14.67 5.57 4.10
N ILE A 270 -14.47 6.58 3.26
CA ILE A 270 -14.79 7.98 3.57
C ILE A 270 -16.31 8.15 3.79
N ARG A 271 -17.15 7.51 2.97
CA ARG A 271 -18.62 7.52 3.14
C ARG A 271 -19.09 6.75 4.38
N GLU A 272 -18.40 5.68 4.76
CA GLU A 272 -18.69 4.93 5.97
C GLU A 272 -18.45 5.79 7.22
N ILE A 273 -17.33 6.51 7.27
CA ILE A 273 -17.01 7.48 8.34
C ILE A 273 -18.06 8.61 8.40
N GLU A 274 -18.50 9.15 7.26
CA GLU A 274 -19.55 10.17 7.22
C GLU A 274 -20.92 9.66 7.65
N SER A 275 -21.22 8.35 7.44
CA SER A 275 -22.48 7.75 7.84
C SER A 275 -22.57 7.47 9.35
N GLU A 276 -21.45 7.25 10.03
CA GLU A 276 -21.41 7.06 11.48
C GLU A 276 -21.55 8.38 12.25
N ASP A 277 -21.10 9.50 11.68
CA ASP A 277 -21.16 10.82 12.35
C ASP A 277 -22.48 11.59 12.10
N GLY A 278 -23.32 11.09 11.19
CA GLY A 278 -24.66 11.66 10.86
C GLY A 278 -25.82 11.13 11.71
N GLY A 279 -25.56 10.35 12.74
CA GLY A 279 -26.53 9.65 13.59
C GLY A 279 -26.78 10.26 14.97
N GLU A 280 -26.50 11.57 15.19
CA GLU A 280 -26.96 12.32 16.36
C GLU A 280 -27.93 13.45 16.03
#